data_abb6c97e847a30dc1b5bd1e429c98b6c
#
_entry.id   abb6c97e847a30dc1b5bd1e429c98b6c
#
_cell.length_a   1.000
_cell.length_b   1.000
_cell.length_c   1.000
_cell.angle_alpha   90.00
_cell.angle_beta   90.00
_cell.angle_gamma   90.00
#
_symmetry.space_group_name_H-M   'P 1'
#
loop_
_entity.id
_entity.type
_entity.pdbx_description
1 polymer ?
#
loop_
_entity_poly.entity_id
_entity_poly.type
_entity_poly.pdbx_seq_one_letter_code
_entity_poly.pdbx_strand_id
1 'polypeptide(L)'
;MEEKKTKIICTVSDKNCSVEFIDGLYREGMNVVRINSAHTTLESSLPIVRNTRKVSDKIAILIDTKGPEIRITNMGLEKGFKVEAGDEVIFEDNPLGVSGNGLLYTNYSNFVSEVPVGSNILIDDGEISLTVVRKRDKRLRSEEHTSELQSLAY
;
A
#
# COMPACT_ATOMS: atom_id res chain seq x y z
N MET A 1 -10.07 -39.18 -5.83
CA MET A 1 -9.56 -37.81 -6.17
C MET A 1 -8.43 -37.51 -5.21
N GLU A 2 -7.24 -37.23 -5.71
CA GLU A 2 -6.14 -36.76 -4.84
C GLU A 2 -6.55 -35.47 -4.16
N GLU A 3 -6.33 -35.41 -2.86
CA GLU A 3 -6.63 -34.21 -2.06
C GLU A 3 -5.71 -33.08 -2.49
N LYS A 4 -6.28 -31.96 -2.95
CA LYS A 4 -5.54 -30.78 -3.37
C LYS A 4 -4.74 -30.20 -2.18
N LYS A 5 -3.41 -30.25 -2.24
CA LYS A 5 -2.52 -29.78 -1.17
C LYS A 5 -2.37 -28.26 -1.13
N THR A 6 -2.42 -27.60 -2.29
CA THR A 6 -2.30 -26.14 -2.42
C THR A 6 -3.65 -25.46 -2.27
N LYS A 7 -3.73 -24.42 -1.45
CA LYS A 7 -4.93 -23.59 -1.31
C LYS A 7 -4.84 -22.40 -2.27
N ILE A 8 -5.97 -22.07 -2.91
CA ILE A 8 -6.09 -20.90 -3.79
C ILE A 8 -6.83 -19.82 -3.04
N ILE A 9 -6.21 -18.64 -2.95
CA ILE A 9 -6.77 -17.43 -2.36
C ILE A 9 -7.10 -16.46 -3.49
N CYS A 10 -8.36 -16.03 -3.60
CA CYS A 10 -8.78 -15.03 -4.57
C CYS A 10 -9.17 -13.74 -3.85
N THR A 11 -8.59 -12.61 -4.26
CA THR A 11 -9.04 -11.30 -3.80
C THR A 11 -10.30 -10.91 -4.56
N VAL A 12 -11.37 -10.65 -3.82
CA VAL A 12 -12.67 -10.27 -4.37
C VAL A 12 -12.99 -8.85 -3.97
N SER A 13 -13.40 -8.01 -4.93
CA SER A 13 -13.82 -6.63 -4.69
C SER A 13 -15.35 -6.51 -4.70
N ASP A 14 -15.86 -5.41 -4.15
CA ASP A 14 -17.28 -5.06 -4.18
C ASP A 14 -17.85 -4.92 -5.61
N LYS A 15 -17.00 -4.56 -6.57
CA LYS A 15 -17.36 -4.44 -7.99
C LYS A 15 -17.63 -5.79 -8.68
N ASN A 16 -16.99 -6.86 -8.19
CA ASN A 16 -17.08 -8.20 -8.76
C ASN A 16 -17.25 -9.22 -7.62
N CYS A 17 -18.43 -9.26 -7.02
CA CYS A 17 -18.74 -10.15 -5.90
C CYS A 17 -20.11 -10.83 -6.02
N SER A 18 -20.64 -10.97 -7.26
CA SER A 18 -21.91 -11.69 -7.45
C SER A 18 -21.79 -13.15 -7.03
N VAL A 19 -22.92 -13.78 -6.72
CA VAL A 19 -22.96 -15.20 -6.33
C VAL A 19 -22.39 -16.06 -7.45
N GLU A 20 -22.76 -15.76 -8.71
CA GLU A 20 -22.32 -16.49 -9.90
C GLU A 20 -20.81 -16.39 -10.10
N PHE A 21 -20.24 -15.19 -9.87
CA PHE A 21 -18.78 -14.98 -9.95
C PHE A 21 -18.03 -15.78 -8.89
N ILE A 22 -18.50 -15.73 -7.64
CA ILE A 22 -17.86 -16.46 -6.53
C ILE A 22 -18.03 -17.97 -6.71
N ASP A 23 -19.20 -18.44 -7.19
CA ASP A 23 -19.43 -19.86 -7.48
C ASP A 23 -18.50 -20.35 -8.60
N GLY A 24 -18.30 -19.55 -9.65
CA GLY A 24 -17.33 -19.84 -10.70
C GLY A 24 -15.92 -20.04 -10.14
N LEU A 25 -15.43 -19.10 -9.32
CA LEU A 25 -14.12 -19.24 -8.66
C LEU A 25 -14.05 -20.48 -7.76
N TYR A 26 -15.12 -20.80 -7.04
CA TYR A 26 -15.17 -21.96 -6.16
C TYR A 26 -15.11 -23.28 -6.94
N ARG A 27 -15.82 -23.38 -8.06
CA ARG A 27 -15.76 -24.57 -8.95
C ARG A 27 -14.37 -24.76 -9.55
N GLU A 28 -13.67 -23.66 -9.86
CA GLU A 28 -12.29 -23.71 -10.35
C GLU A 28 -11.27 -23.96 -9.21
N GLY A 29 -11.75 -24.16 -7.99
CA GLY A 29 -10.96 -24.63 -6.86
C GLY A 29 -10.49 -23.57 -5.89
N MET A 30 -11.08 -22.38 -5.87
CA MET A 30 -10.84 -21.39 -4.82
C MET A 30 -11.18 -21.97 -3.44
N ASN A 31 -10.35 -21.69 -2.46
CA ASN A 31 -10.53 -22.10 -1.08
C ASN A 31 -10.81 -20.92 -0.14
N VAL A 32 -10.28 -19.74 -0.49
CA VAL A 32 -10.33 -18.55 0.36
C VAL A 32 -10.71 -17.33 -0.44
N VAL A 33 -11.69 -16.59 0.01
CA VAL A 33 -11.97 -15.22 -0.44
C VAL A 33 -11.17 -14.26 0.43
N ARG A 34 -10.29 -13.46 -0.18
CA ARG A 34 -9.56 -12.38 0.50
C ARG A 34 -10.25 -11.04 0.24
N ILE A 35 -10.51 -10.30 1.30
CA ILE A 35 -11.04 -8.93 1.27
C ILE A 35 -9.90 -8.01 1.69
N ASN A 36 -9.49 -7.09 0.82
CA ASN A 36 -8.47 -6.09 1.15
C ASN A 36 -9.14 -4.87 1.82
N SER A 37 -9.01 -4.74 3.13
CA SER A 37 -9.65 -3.68 3.90
C SER A 37 -9.02 -2.30 3.70
N ALA A 38 -7.87 -2.19 3.02
CA ALA A 38 -7.30 -0.90 2.65
C ALA A 38 -8.16 -0.14 1.63
N HIS A 39 -8.95 -0.86 0.82
CA HIS A 39 -9.79 -0.31 -0.24
C HIS A 39 -11.28 -0.62 -0.08
N THR A 40 -11.68 -1.23 1.04
CA THR A 40 -13.03 -1.71 1.26
C THR A 40 -13.56 -1.20 2.60
N THR A 41 -14.76 -0.61 2.61
CA THR A 41 -15.46 -0.24 3.84
C THR A 41 -16.22 -1.44 4.41
N LEU A 42 -16.73 -1.32 5.64
CA LEU A 42 -17.58 -2.35 6.22
C LEU A 42 -18.81 -2.61 5.33
N GLU A 43 -19.47 -1.55 4.88
CA GLU A 43 -20.67 -1.64 4.03
C GLU A 43 -20.40 -2.34 2.71
N SER A 44 -19.29 -2.02 2.05
CA SER A 44 -18.91 -2.62 0.76
C SER A 44 -18.37 -4.05 0.89
N SER A 45 -17.89 -4.46 2.08
CA SER A 45 -17.44 -5.83 2.33
C SER A 45 -18.58 -6.81 2.65
N LEU A 46 -19.69 -6.33 3.21
CA LEU A 46 -20.83 -7.18 3.58
C LEU A 46 -21.45 -7.97 2.42
N PRO A 47 -21.63 -7.40 1.20
CA PRO A 47 -22.09 -8.18 0.04
C PRO A 47 -21.15 -9.32 -0.32
N ILE A 48 -19.83 -9.10 -0.24
CA ILE A 48 -18.83 -10.14 -0.53
C ILE A 48 -19.01 -11.31 0.45
N VAL A 49 -19.08 -11.01 1.74
CA VAL A 49 -19.27 -12.02 2.79
C VAL A 49 -20.59 -12.79 2.59
N ARG A 50 -21.71 -12.07 2.41
CA ARG A 50 -23.04 -12.67 2.23
C ARG A 50 -23.11 -13.55 1.00
N ASN A 51 -22.56 -13.11 -0.13
CA ASN A 51 -22.58 -13.87 -1.37
C ASN A 51 -21.65 -15.09 -1.31
N THR A 52 -20.49 -14.96 -0.65
CA THR A 52 -19.61 -16.10 -0.37
C THR A 52 -20.33 -17.17 0.45
N ARG A 53 -21.08 -16.80 1.48
CA ARG A 53 -21.84 -17.75 2.31
C ARG A 53 -23.04 -18.38 1.58
N LYS A 54 -23.63 -17.68 0.61
CA LYS A 54 -24.65 -18.30 -0.27
C LYS A 54 -24.06 -19.39 -1.17
N VAL A 55 -22.79 -19.25 -1.57
CA VAL A 55 -22.12 -20.26 -2.40
C VAL A 55 -21.71 -21.47 -1.55
N SER A 56 -20.98 -21.25 -0.45
CA SER A 56 -20.54 -22.36 0.42
C SER A 56 -20.00 -21.86 1.77
N ASP A 57 -20.35 -22.58 2.84
CA ASP A 57 -19.76 -22.39 4.15
C ASP A 57 -18.32 -22.88 4.27
N LYS A 58 -17.86 -23.69 3.29
CA LYS A 58 -16.49 -24.23 3.25
C LYS A 58 -15.47 -23.22 2.73
N ILE A 59 -15.91 -22.13 2.09
CA ILE A 59 -15.02 -21.08 1.63
C ILE A 59 -14.57 -20.28 2.85
N ALA A 60 -13.27 -20.25 3.12
CA ALA A 60 -12.72 -19.38 4.14
C ALA A 60 -12.79 -17.91 3.71
N ILE A 61 -12.99 -17.01 4.67
CA ILE A 61 -12.93 -15.56 4.44
C ILE A 61 -11.69 -15.03 5.18
N LEU A 62 -10.82 -14.37 4.45
CA LEU A 62 -9.64 -13.70 4.96
C LEU A 62 -9.84 -12.19 4.80
N ILE A 63 -9.80 -11.48 5.92
CA ILE A 63 -9.79 -10.01 5.91
C ILE A 63 -8.35 -9.58 6.13
N ASP A 64 -7.78 -8.97 5.11
CA ASP A 64 -6.44 -8.40 5.14
C ASP A 64 -6.54 -6.99 5.74
N THR A 65 -6.17 -6.87 7.00
CA THR A 65 -6.30 -5.63 7.75
C THR A 65 -5.12 -4.71 7.50
N LYS A 66 -5.42 -3.45 7.20
CA LYS A 66 -4.41 -2.41 7.11
C LYS A 66 -3.74 -2.21 8.48
N GLY A 67 -2.43 -2.40 8.54
CA GLY A 67 -1.61 -2.06 9.70
C GLY A 67 -1.37 -0.54 9.82
N PRO A 68 -0.64 -0.10 10.85
CA PRO A 68 -0.13 1.27 10.91
C PRO A 68 0.88 1.46 9.78
N GLU A 69 0.60 2.38 8.86
CA GLU A 69 1.46 2.69 7.73
C GLU A 69 1.88 4.15 7.79
N ILE A 70 3.19 4.37 7.60
CA ILE A 70 3.70 5.72 7.33
C ILE A 70 3.55 5.95 5.84
N ARG A 71 2.71 6.94 5.47
CA ARG A 71 2.45 7.28 4.09
C ARG A 71 2.84 8.71 3.80
N ILE A 72 3.35 8.94 2.58
CA ILE A 72 3.49 10.27 2.02
C ILE A 72 2.10 10.90 1.94
N THR A 73 1.99 12.18 2.30
CA THR A 73 0.74 12.93 2.21
C THR A 73 0.33 13.15 0.74
N ASN A 74 -0.87 13.67 0.54
CA ASN A 74 -1.39 13.94 -0.80
C ASN A 74 -0.36 14.73 -1.66
N MET A 75 -0.17 14.25 -2.88
CA MET A 75 0.70 14.92 -3.87
C MET A 75 -0.05 16.06 -4.52
N GLY A 76 0.53 17.26 -4.50
CA GLY A 76 -0.02 18.44 -5.17
C GLY A 76 0.11 18.41 -6.70
N LEU A 77 0.65 17.33 -7.25
CA LEU A 77 0.89 17.14 -8.69
C LEU A 77 0.06 15.97 -9.20
N GLU A 78 -0.66 16.13 -10.29
CA GLU A 78 -1.53 15.10 -10.88
C GLU A 78 -0.76 13.81 -11.28
N LYS A 79 0.52 13.93 -11.62
CA LYS A 79 1.35 12.81 -12.11
C LYS A 79 2.54 12.48 -11.20
N GLY A 80 2.57 13.05 -9.97
CA GLY A 80 3.77 12.92 -9.15
C GLY A 80 4.99 13.65 -9.74
N PHE A 81 6.18 13.32 -9.27
CA PHE A 81 7.45 13.80 -9.83
C PHE A 81 8.45 12.64 -9.92
N LYS A 82 9.39 12.77 -10.84
CA LYS A 82 10.46 11.80 -11.01
C LYS A 82 11.61 12.12 -10.06
N VAL A 83 12.26 11.07 -9.60
CA VAL A 83 13.47 11.13 -8.78
C VAL A 83 14.54 10.31 -9.49
N GLU A 84 15.72 10.88 -9.67
CA GLU A 84 16.87 10.22 -10.31
C GLU A 84 17.98 9.99 -9.29
N ALA A 85 18.85 9.03 -9.54
CA ALA A 85 19.98 8.78 -8.66
C ALA A 85 20.83 10.05 -8.43
N GLY A 86 21.04 10.39 -7.17
CA GLY A 86 21.72 11.61 -6.76
C GLY A 86 20.80 12.81 -6.51
N ASP A 87 19.50 12.68 -6.78
CA ASP A 87 18.54 13.73 -6.44
C ASP A 87 18.36 13.86 -4.93
N GLU A 88 18.22 15.10 -4.47
CA GLU A 88 17.93 15.40 -3.08
C GLU A 88 16.42 15.46 -2.84
N VAL A 89 15.94 14.67 -1.88
CA VAL A 89 14.56 14.68 -1.40
C VAL A 89 14.54 15.16 0.06
N ILE A 90 13.65 16.10 0.35
CA ILE A 90 13.51 16.71 1.68
C ILE A 90 12.21 16.22 2.32
N PHE A 91 12.29 15.82 3.58
CA PHE A 91 11.13 15.54 4.42
C PHE A 91 10.97 16.61 5.49
N GLU A 92 9.72 17.00 5.74
CA GLU A 92 9.33 17.88 6.86
C GLU A 92 8.17 17.25 7.65
N ASP A 93 8.15 17.53 8.96
CA ASP A 93 7.07 17.10 9.85
C ASP A 93 5.83 18.00 9.70
N ASN A 94 4.94 17.66 8.78
CA ASN A 94 3.64 18.31 8.63
C ASN A 94 2.63 17.31 8.05
N PRO A 95 1.86 16.58 8.87
CA PRO A 95 0.90 15.58 8.41
C PRO A 95 -0.22 16.13 7.51
N LEU A 96 -0.41 17.44 7.47
CA LEU A 96 -1.38 18.12 6.62
C LEU A 96 -0.72 18.80 5.40
N GLY A 97 0.61 18.70 5.27
CA GLY A 97 1.34 19.24 4.13
C GLY A 97 0.97 18.56 2.83
N VAL A 98 1.10 19.29 1.73
CA VAL A 98 0.93 18.77 0.37
C VAL A 98 2.31 18.50 -0.21
N SER A 99 2.61 17.22 -0.47
CA SER A 99 3.89 16.78 -1.01
C SER A 99 4.07 17.14 -2.48
N GLY A 100 5.31 17.31 -2.94
CA GLY A 100 5.65 17.52 -4.35
C GLY A 100 7.00 18.20 -4.57
N ASN A 101 7.54 18.10 -5.77
CA ASN A 101 8.77 18.77 -6.19
C ASN A 101 9.98 18.59 -5.24
N GLY A 102 10.22 17.34 -4.81
CA GLY A 102 11.34 17.03 -3.91
C GLY A 102 11.10 17.37 -2.44
N LEU A 103 9.95 17.94 -2.06
CA LEU A 103 9.54 18.14 -0.68
C LEU A 103 8.39 17.20 -0.33
N LEU A 104 8.63 16.32 0.64
CA LEU A 104 7.69 15.31 1.07
C LEU A 104 7.27 15.51 2.52
N TYR A 105 6.01 15.26 2.77
CA TYR A 105 5.43 15.18 4.10
C TYR A 105 4.89 13.77 4.32
N THR A 106 4.85 13.32 5.58
CA THR A 106 4.26 12.04 5.93
C THR A 106 3.11 12.23 6.91
N ASN A 107 2.22 11.24 6.97
CA ASN A 107 1.15 11.22 7.97
C ASN A 107 1.65 10.97 9.40
N TYR A 108 2.98 10.81 9.59
CA TYR A 108 3.60 10.60 10.88
C TYR A 108 4.36 11.85 11.33
N SER A 109 3.86 12.53 12.38
CA SER A 109 4.33 13.84 12.82
C SER A 109 5.76 13.87 13.38
N ASN A 110 6.30 12.71 13.78
CA ASN A 110 7.65 12.59 14.31
C ASN A 110 8.65 11.98 13.33
N PHE A 111 8.29 11.87 12.07
CA PHE A 111 9.12 11.18 11.07
C PHE A 111 10.52 11.76 10.98
N VAL A 112 10.62 13.08 10.82
CA VAL A 112 11.92 13.76 10.73
C VAL A 112 12.71 13.65 12.02
N SER A 113 12.04 13.73 13.18
CA SER A 113 12.73 13.69 14.47
C SER A 113 13.29 12.31 14.81
N GLU A 114 12.59 11.24 14.44
CA GLU A 114 12.91 9.88 14.84
C GLU A 114 13.82 9.13 13.86
N VAL A 115 13.75 9.43 12.54
CA VAL A 115 14.58 8.73 11.55
C VAL A 115 16.05 9.20 11.66
N PRO A 116 17.04 8.34 11.96
CA PRO A 116 18.43 8.74 12.13
C PRO A 116 19.11 9.12 10.80
N VAL A 117 20.16 9.96 10.88
CA VAL A 117 21.09 10.16 9.74
C VAL A 117 21.79 8.84 9.42
N GLY A 118 21.94 8.53 8.13
CA GLY A 118 22.48 7.27 7.63
C GLY A 118 21.45 6.15 7.48
N SER A 119 20.18 6.37 7.86
CA SER A 119 19.10 5.41 7.62
C SER A 119 18.69 5.40 6.15
N ASN A 120 18.19 4.25 5.69
CA ASN A 120 17.52 4.15 4.40
C ASN A 120 16.00 4.27 4.59
N ILE A 121 15.39 5.12 3.79
CA ILE A 121 13.93 5.26 3.65
C ILE A 121 13.54 4.56 2.35
N LEU A 122 12.72 3.54 2.47
CA LEU A 122 12.20 2.79 1.33
C LEU A 122 10.78 3.28 1.02
N ILE A 123 10.50 3.58 -0.24
CA ILE A 123 9.20 4.02 -0.72
C ILE A 123 8.75 3.07 -1.82
N ASP A 124 7.45 2.80 -1.89
CA ASP A 124 6.81 1.93 -2.88
C ASP A 124 7.46 0.53 -2.94
N ASP A 125 7.34 -0.19 -1.82
CA ASP A 125 7.91 -1.53 -1.62
C ASP A 125 9.44 -1.63 -1.89
N GLY A 126 10.13 -0.48 -1.83
CA GLY A 126 11.58 -0.39 -2.02
C GLY A 126 12.00 -0.06 -3.45
N GLU A 127 11.07 0.30 -4.32
CA GLU A 127 11.41 0.79 -5.66
C GLU A 127 12.25 2.08 -5.59
N ILE A 128 12.02 2.92 -4.58
CA ILE A 128 12.82 4.11 -4.31
C ILE A 128 13.54 3.92 -2.98
N SER A 129 14.85 4.08 -2.98
CA SER A 129 15.70 3.97 -1.80
C SER A 129 16.45 5.28 -1.54
N LEU A 130 16.06 5.98 -0.49
CA LEU A 130 16.64 7.25 -0.10
C LEU A 130 17.54 7.07 1.12
N THR A 131 18.79 7.51 1.07
CA THR A 131 19.68 7.54 2.25
C THR A 131 19.62 8.92 2.92
N VAL A 132 19.36 8.94 4.21
CA VAL A 132 19.34 10.17 5.01
C VAL A 132 20.75 10.72 5.18
N VAL A 133 21.05 11.84 4.54
CA VAL A 133 22.40 12.43 4.58
C VAL A 133 22.58 13.47 5.68
N ARG A 134 21.52 14.19 6.04
CA ARG A 134 21.58 15.19 7.13
C ARG A 134 20.21 15.59 7.65
N LYS A 135 20.20 16.09 8.89
CA LYS A 135 19.05 16.76 9.51
C LYS A 135 19.43 18.19 9.90
N ARG A 136 18.57 19.14 9.62
CA ARG A 136 18.70 20.53 10.04
C ARG A 136 17.35 21.24 10.01
N ASP A 137 17.08 22.08 11.03
CA ASP A 137 15.92 22.97 11.05
C ASP A 137 14.56 22.28 10.81
N LYS A 138 14.33 21.11 11.44
CA LYS A 138 13.14 20.26 11.27
C LYS A 138 12.97 19.69 9.84
N ARG A 139 14.07 19.63 9.09
CA ARG A 139 14.15 18.99 7.77
C ARG A 139 15.11 17.84 7.79
N LEU A 140 14.71 16.78 7.12
CA LEU A 140 15.53 15.63 6.83
C LEU A 140 15.84 15.67 5.32
N ARG A 141 17.12 15.67 4.97
CA ARG A 141 17.58 15.57 3.58
C ARG A 141 18.07 14.17 3.31
N SER A 142 17.61 13.61 2.21
CA SER A 142 17.99 12.29 1.74
C SER A 142 18.41 12.35 0.28
N GLU A 143 19.26 11.44 -0.14
CA GLU A 143 19.70 11.27 -1.53
C GLU A 143 19.20 9.94 -2.08
N GLU A 144 18.77 9.95 -3.35
CA GLU A 144 18.32 8.77 -4.06
C GLU A 144 19.54 7.93 -4.53
N HIS A 145 19.49 6.62 -4.31
CA HIS A 145 20.56 5.67 -4.65
C HIS A 145 20.13 4.55 -5.60
N THR A 146 18.87 4.55 -6.06
CA THR A 146 18.40 3.55 -7.02
C THR A 146 19.02 3.78 -8.39
N SER A 147 19.37 2.71 -9.10
CA SER A 147 20.06 2.80 -10.41
C SER A 147 19.11 3.05 -11.58
N GLU A 148 17.78 3.06 -11.36
CA GLU A 148 16.75 3.23 -12.40
C GLU A 148 15.87 4.45 -12.13
N LEU A 149 15.35 5.02 -13.21
CA LEU A 149 14.45 6.19 -13.15
C LEU A 149 13.14 5.81 -12.48
N GLN A 150 12.83 6.41 -11.34
CA GLN A 150 11.63 6.13 -10.57
C GLN A 150 10.69 7.35 -10.54
N SER A 151 9.39 7.10 -10.47
CA SER A 151 8.40 8.17 -10.33
C SER A 151 7.60 8.02 -9.05
N LEU A 152 7.58 9.06 -8.24
CA LEU A 152 6.65 9.19 -7.12
C LEU A 152 5.29 9.66 -7.67
N ALA A 153 4.34 8.73 -7.77
CA ALA A 153 2.96 8.99 -8.17
C ALA A 153 2.01 8.26 -7.22
N TYR A 154 1.08 8.98 -6.62
CA TYR A 154 -0.06 8.43 -5.87
C TYR A 154 -1.35 9.18 -6.23
#